data_b90d8617fc5a91787161b2e3eb5d1c10
#
_entry.id   b90d8617fc5a91787161b2e3eb5d1c10
#
_cell.length_a   1.000
_cell.length_b   1.000
_cell.length_c   1.000
_cell.angle_alpha   90.00
_cell.angle_beta   90.00
_cell.angle_gamma   90.00
#
_symmetry.space_group_name_H-M   'P 1'
#
loop_
_entity.id
_entity.type
_entity.pdbx_description
1 polymer ?
#
loop_
_entity_poly.entity_id
_entity_poly.type
_entity_poly.pdbx_seq_one_letter_code
_entity_poly.pdbx_strand_id
1 'polypeptide(L)'
;MFVDITEQNGTFYMQREWCRTELVKEEDGGYRIGSLDEKIYFTDKEILYRLPARVLTLTPAKPADPTLFQEGTYYNDETDSFMKLVKVGNTCEIHMRRYGKTTLYQSGSGSIIFRMDANLVMYVKAENDTIIMDGGRVKHIIYQKQ
;
A
#
# COMPACT_ATOMS: atom_id res chain seq x y z
N MET A 1 1.79 6.74 6.46
CA MET A 1 2.90 5.94 5.87
C MET A 1 2.44 4.51 5.75
N PHE A 2 2.63 3.88 4.62
CA PHE A 2 2.38 2.47 4.39
C PHE A 2 3.71 1.74 4.22
N VAL A 3 3.85 0.60 4.88
CA VAL A 3 5.01 -0.28 4.76
C VAL A 3 4.53 -1.71 4.58
N ASP A 4 5.25 -2.47 3.80
CA ASP A 4 5.03 -3.89 3.62
C ASP A 4 6.25 -4.64 4.13
N ILE A 5 6.05 -5.61 5.00
CA ILE A 5 7.11 -6.42 5.56
C ILE A 5 6.92 -7.85 5.05
N THR A 6 7.92 -8.34 4.35
CA THR A 6 7.91 -9.67 3.73
C THR A 6 9.10 -10.49 4.20
N GLU A 7 8.91 -11.79 4.28
CA GLU A 7 9.99 -12.76 4.51
C GLU A 7 10.33 -13.47 3.20
N GLN A 8 11.62 -13.62 2.94
CA GLN A 8 12.12 -14.42 1.83
C GLN A 8 13.36 -15.20 2.30
N ASN A 9 13.28 -16.53 2.33
CA ASN A 9 14.35 -17.40 2.74
C ASN A 9 14.95 -17.09 4.13
N GLY A 10 14.10 -16.75 5.10
CA GLY A 10 14.51 -16.40 6.46
C GLY A 10 15.01 -14.96 6.64
N THR A 11 15.05 -14.19 5.58
CA THR A 11 15.41 -12.76 5.62
C THR A 11 14.16 -11.90 5.50
N PHE A 12 14.02 -10.94 6.41
CA PHE A 12 12.94 -9.95 6.35
C PHE A 12 13.34 -8.75 5.52
N TYR A 13 12.37 -8.23 4.78
CA TYR A 13 12.49 -7.03 3.96
C TYR A 13 11.36 -6.08 4.26
N MET A 14 11.66 -4.79 4.28
CA MET A 14 10.69 -3.72 4.38
C MET A 14 10.60 -2.99 3.04
N GLN A 15 9.40 -2.95 2.48
CA GLN A 15 9.07 -2.16 1.31
C GLN A 15 8.40 -0.87 1.77
N ARG A 16 9.00 0.26 1.47
CA ARG A 16 8.39 1.59 1.54
C ARG A 16 8.07 2.05 0.12
N GLU A 17 7.46 3.21 -0.03
CA GLU A 17 6.90 3.71 -1.32
C GLU A 17 7.74 3.36 -2.55
N TRP A 18 9.06 3.45 -2.49
CA TRP A 18 9.97 3.17 -3.61
C TRP A 18 11.22 2.38 -3.25
N CYS A 19 11.32 1.89 -2.05
CA CYS A 19 12.54 1.24 -1.60
C CYS A 19 12.23 -0.06 -0.88
N ARG A 20 12.82 -1.14 -1.36
CA ARG A 20 12.88 -2.41 -0.64
C ARG A 20 14.24 -2.53 0.05
N THR A 21 14.21 -2.68 1.37
CA THR A 21 15.43 -2.71 2.18
C THR A 21 15.42 -3.95 3.08
N GLU A 22 16.54 -4.61 3.18
CA GLU A 22 16.74 -5.73 4.10
C GLU A 22 16.66 -5.25 5.55
N LEU A 23 16.00 -6.04 6.39
CA LEU A 23 15.95 -5.87 7.83
C LEU A 23 17.04 -6.72 8.47
N VAL A 24 18.07 -6.07 9.03
CA VAL A 24 19.21 -6.71 9.64
C VAL A 24 18.96 -6.87 11.14
N LYS A 25 18.90 -8.12 11.61
CA LYS A 25 18.70 -8.43 13.04
C LYS A 25 19.87 -7.94 13.87
N GLU A 26 19.58 -7.30 15.00
CA GLU A 26 20.56 -6.81 15.95
C GLU A 26 20.47 -7.51 17.33
N GLU A 27 21.48 -7.31 18.17
CA GLU A 27 21.58 -7.96 19.49
C GLU A 27 20.45 -7.56 20.45
N ASP A 28 19.90 -6.35 20.30
CA ASP A 28 18.79 -5.83 21.10
C ASP A 28 17.42 -6.45 20.74
N GLY A 29 17.41 -7.40 19.79
CA GLY A 29 16.19 -8.05 19.29
C GLY A 29 15.43 -7.24 18.23
N GLY A 30 15.87 -6.03 17.93
CA GLY A 30 15.34 -5.21 16.85
C GLY A 30 15.92 -5.57 15.48
N TYR A 31 15.31 -5.03 14.45
CA TYR A 31 15.78 -5.15 13.07
C TYR A 31 16.11 -3.77 12.52
N ARG A 32 17.36 -3.53 12.21
CA ARG A 32 17.81 -2.28 11.58
C ARG A 32 17.45 -2.28 10.09
N ILE A 33 17.01 -1.15 9.58
CA ILE A 33 16.62 -0.98 8.19
C ILE A 33 17.85 -0.60 7.35
N GLY A 34 18.47 -1.60 6.74
CA GLY A 34 19.69 -1.42 5.94
C GLY A 34 20.78 -0.70 6.74
N SER A 35 21.28 0.43 6.24
CA SER A 35 22.27 1.29 6.88
C SER A 35 21.68 2.48 7.63
N LEU A 36 20.35 2.59 7.74
CA LEU A 36 19.67 3.71 8.38
C LEU A 36 19.68 3.56 9.91
N ASP A 37 19.61 4.70 10.61
CA ASP A 37 19.36 4.72 12.07
C ASP A 37 17.85 4.59 12.36
N GLU A 38 17.26 3.54 11.83
CA GLU A 38 15.85 3.20 11.97
C GLU A 38 15.72 1.72 12.28
N LYS A 39 14.81 1.35 13.18
CA LYS A 39 14.62 -0.03 13.62
C LYS A 39 13.15 -0.44 13.65
N ILE A 40 12.91 -1.71 13.38
CA ILE A 40 11.63 -2.38 13.58
C ILE A 40 11.75 -3.36 14.75
N TYR A 41 10.78 -3.36 15.64
CA TYR A 41 10.63 -4.35 16.71
C TYR A 41 9.32 -5.08 16.54
N PHE A 42 9.40 -6.39 16.45
CA PHE A 42 8.21 -7.25 16.44
C PHE A 42 7.91 -7.67 17.87
N THR A 43 6.74 -7.34 18.36
CA THR A 43 6.23 -7.76 19.66
C THR A 43 5.01 -8.67 19.48
N ASP A 44 4.57 -9.33 20.55
CA ASP A 44 3.37 -10.19 20.50
C ASP A 44 2.08 -9.45 20.16
N LYS A 45 2.06 -8.13 20.31
CA LYS A 45 0.85 -7.30 20.16
C LYS A 45 0.91 -6.31 19.02
N GLU A 46 2.11 -5.84 18.67
CA GLU A 46 2.29 -4.72 17.75
C GLU A 46 3.66 -4.74 17.10
N ILE A 47 3.79 -3.99 16.04
CA ILE A 47 5.06 -3.72 15.39
C ILE A 47 5.43 -2.27 15.67
N LEU A 48 6.57 -2.05 16.31
CA LEU A 48 7.10 -0.72 16.59
C LEU A 48 8.12 -0.32 15.54
N TYR A 49 7.95 0.84 14.98
CA TYR A 49 8.91 1.43 14.04
C TYR A 49 9.58 2.64 14.69
N ARG A 50 10.83 2.46 15.11
CA ARG A 50 11.65 3.50 15.69
C ARG A 50 12.37 4.31 14.63
N LEU A 51 12.05 5.56 14.56
CA LEU A 51 12.73 6.62 13.81
C LEU A 51 13.65 7.42 14.75
N PRO A 52 14.62 8.20 14.26
CA PRO A 52 15.52 8.98 15.11
C PRO A 52 14.82 9.88 16.14
N ALA A 53 13.69 10.48 15.77
CA ALA A 53 12.98 11.45 16.61
C ALA A 53 11.65 10.92 17.21
N ARG A 54 11.20 9.74 16.84
CA ARG A 54 9.89 9.21 17.27
C ARG A 54 9.75 7.70 17.08
N VAL A 55 8.80 7.13 17.80
CA VAL A 55 8.36 5.75 17.61
C VAL A 55 6.94 5.74 17.07
N LEU A 56 6.70 4.95 16.05
CA LEU A 56 5.38 4.71 15.47
C LEU A 56 4.95 3.28 15.77
N THR A 57 3.70 3.09 16.11
CA THR A 57 3.07 1.77 16.12
C THR A 57 2.48 1.50 14.73
N LEU A 58 2.91 0.41 14.11
CA LEU A 58 2.37 -0.04 12.83
C LEU A 58 1.18 -0.96 13.09
N THR A 59 0.06 -0.64 12.49
CA THR A 59 -1.15 -1.47 12.53
C THR A 59 -1.33 -2.19 11.19
N PRO A 60 -1.75 -3.47 11.19
CA PRO A 60 -2.04 -4.18 9.95
C PRO A 60 -3.10 -3.45 9.12
N ALA A 61 -2.83 -3.29 7.83
CA ALA A 61 -3.84 -2.83 6.90
C ALA A 61 -4.88 -3.95 6.68
N LYS A 62 -6.14 -3.58 6.61
CA LYS A 62 -7.24 -4.51 6.32
C LYS A 62 -7.66 -4.37 4.86
N PRO A 63 -8.20 -5.43 4.24
CA PRO A 63 -8.87 -5.27 2.96
C PRO A 63 -9.92 -4.16 3.03
N ALA A 64 -9.97 -3.32 2.01
CA ALA A 64 -10.93 -2.21 1.97
C ALA A 64 -12.36 -2.76 1.85
N ASP A 65 -13.29 -2.10 2.52
CA ASP A 65 -14.72 -2.42 2.42
C ASP A 65 -15.18 -2.26 0.96
N PRO A 66 -15.63 -3.33 0.30
CA PRO A 66 -16.06 -3.27 -1.09
C PRO A 66 -17.28 -2.36 -1.32
N THR A 67 -18.05 -2.02 -0.28
CA THR A 67 -19.18 -1.10 -0.38
C THR A 67 -18.76 0.35 -0.65
N LEU A 68 -17.50 0.70 -0.40
CA LEU A 68 -16.95 2.02 -0.69
C LEU A 68 -16.76 2.28 -2.19
N PHE A 69 -16.88 1.25 -3.02
CA PHE A 69 -16.58 1.32 -4.44
C PHE A 69 -17.72 0.79 -5.29
N GLN A 70 -17.86 1.36 -6.48
CA GLN A 70 -18.73 0.83 -7.50
C GLN A 70 -17.92 -0.02 -8.48
N GLU A 71 -18.35 -1.26 -8.70
CA GLU A 71 -17.77 -2.10 -9.75
C GLU A 71 -17.95 -1.47 -11.11
N GLY A 72 -16.99 -1.69 -11.98
CA GLY A 72 -17.07 -1.25 -13.34
C GLY A 72 -15.71 -0.99 -13.98
N THR A 73 -15.79 -0.54 -15.22
CA THR A 73 -14.64 -0.09 -15.99
C THR A 73 -14.54 1.42 -15.87
N TYR A 74 -13.35 1.90 -15.64
CA TYR A 74 -13.02 3.31 -15.51
C TYR A 74 -11.95 3.69 -16.53
N TYR A 75 -12.01 4.88 -17.05
CA TYR A 75 -11.09 5.37 -18.07
C TYR A 75 -10.45 6.68 -17.68
N ASN A 76 -9.17 6.83 -17.96
CA ASN A 76 -8.44 8.09 -17.86
C ASN A 76 -8.00 8.51 -19.27
N ASP A 77 -8.44 9.69 -19.71
CA ASP A 77 -8.18 10.24 -21.05
C ASP A 77 -6.77 10.79 -21.21
N GLU A 78 -6.14 11.29 -20.12
CA GLU A 78 -4.79 11.83 -20.19
C GLU A 78 -3.74 10.72 -20.44
N THR A 79 -3.96 9.55 -19.86
CA THR A 79 -3.04 8.42 -20.00
C THR A 79 -3.53 7.36 -21.01
N ASP A 80 -4.69 7.56 -21.59
CA ASP A 80 -5.37 6.58 -22.47
C ASP A 80 -5.39 5.19 -21.87
N SER A 81 -5.82 5.09 -20.62
CA SER A 81 -5.77 3.86 -19.87
C SER A 81 -7.08 3.50 -19.21
N PHE A 82 -7.32 2.19 -19.10
CA PHE A 82 -8.47 1.61 -18.41
C PHE A 82 -8.04 0.91 -17.14
N MET A 83 -8.91 0.95 -16.15
CA MET A 83 -8.87 0.07 -15.01
C MET A 83 -10.25 -0.52 -14.74
N LYS A 84 -10.30 -1.70 -14.13
CA LYS A 84 -11.53 -2.29 -13.61
C LYS A 84 -11.47 -2.36 -12.09
N LEU A 85 -12.56 -1.97 -11.46
CA LEU A 85 -12.86 -2.27 -10.06
C LEU A 85 -13.73 -3.51 -10.00
N VAL A 86 -13.29 -4.52 -9.26
CA VAL A 86 -13.97 -5.81 -9.15
C VAL A 86 -14.10 -6.18 -7.69
N LYS A 87 -15.32 -6.52 -7.27
CA LYS A 87 -15.58 -7.05 -5.93
C LYS A 87 -15.32 -8.55 -5.91
N VAL A 88 -14.47 -8.98 -4.99
CA VAL A 88 -14.10 -10.39 -4.82
C VAL A 88 -14.31 -10.77 -3.36
N GLY A 89 -15.44 -11.45 -3.07
CA GLY A 89 -15.82 -11.75 -1.70
C GLY A 89 -15.95 -10.49 -0.84
N ASN A 90 -15.17 -10.41 0.22
CA ASN A 90 -15.14 -9.27 1.14
C ASN A 90 -14.07 -8.23 0.78
N THR A 91 -13.51 -8.30 -0.40
CA THR A 91 -12.44 -7.40 -0.85
C THR A 91 -12.82 -6.70 -2.15
N CYS A 92 -12.04 -5.70 -2.50
CA CYS A 92 -12.11 -5.04 -3.78
C CYS A 92 -10.73 -5.06 -4.44
N GLU A 93 -10.69 -5.37 -5.72
CA GLU A 93 -9.47 -5.40 -6.52
C GLU A 93 -9.50 -4.34 -7.60
N ILE A 94 -8.33 -3.78 -7.91
CA ILE A 94 -8.08 -3.01 -9.12
C ILE A 94 -7.37 -3.91 -10.12
N HIS A 95 -7.89 -3.96 -11.33
CA HIS A 95 -7.29 -4.66 -12.46
C HIS A 95 -6.81 -3.66 -13.50
N MET A 96 -5.52 -3.60 -13.73
CA MET A 96 -4.88 -2.71 -14.70
C MET A 96 -4.06 -3.54 -15.70
N ARG A 97 -4.14 -3.22 -16.98
CA ARG A 97 -3.45 -3.98 -18.03
C ARG A 97 -1.95 -4.11 -17.77
N ARG A 98 -1.31 -3.03 -17.35
CA ARG A 98 0.14 -2.99 -17.14
C ARG A 98 0.58 -3.60 -15.80
N TYR A 99 -0.24 -3.44 -14.76
CA TYR A 99 0.15 -3.75 -13.38
C TYR A 99 -0.55 -4.98 -12.81
N GLY A 100 -1.44 -5.58 -13.59
CA GLY A 100 -2.17 -6.78 -13.17
C GLY A 100 -3.30 -6.49 -12.17
N LYS A 101 -3.51 -7.43 -11.28
CA LYS A 101 -4.56 -7.37 -10.25
C LYS A 101 -3.94 -7.08 -8.90
N THR A 102 -4.55 -6.19 -8.15
CA THR A 102 -4.12 -5.86 -6.79
C THR A 102 -5.31 -5.57 -5.88
N THR A 103 -5.22 -6.01 -4.65
CA THR A 103 -6.24 -5.76 -3.63
C THR A 103 -6.13 -4.34 -3.09
N LEU A 104 -7.27 -3.70 -2.84
CA LEU A 104 -7.36 -2.45 -2.10
C LEU A 104 -7.32 -2.73 -0.60
N TYR A 105 -6.55 -1.94 0.13
CA TYR A 105 -6.43 -2.02 1.58
C TYR A 105 -6.83 -0.70 2.23
N GLN A 106 -7.39 -0.80 3.43
CA GLN A 106 -7.67 0.35 4.27
C GLN A 106 -6.66 0.41 5.41
N SER A 107 -6.01 1.55 5.57
CA SER A 107 -5.11 1.83 6.69
C SER A 107 -5.89 2.11 7.98
N GLY A 108 -5.20 2.09 9.11
CA GLY A 108 -5.80 2.45 10.41
C GLY A 108 -6.31 3.90 10.47
N SER A 109 -5.81 4.79 9.60
CA SER A 109 -6.30 6.17 9.44
C SER A 109 -7.52 6.30 8.51
N GLY A 110 -7.97 5.20 7.91
CA GLY A 110 -9.08 5.19 6.96
C GLY A 110 -8.70 5.44 5.50
N SER A 111 -7.44 5.73 5.20
CA SER A 111 -6.97 5.90 3.82
C SER A 111 -7.02 4.59 3.06
N ILE A 112 -7.49 4.63 1.82
CA ILE A 112 -7.49 3.48 0.92
C ILE A 112 -6.23 3.51 0.08
N ILE A 113 -5.58 2.36 -0.01
CA ILE A 113 -4.29 2.19 -0.69
C ILE A 113 -4.27 0.92 -1.51
N PHE A 114 -3.46 0.90 -2.55
CA PHE A 114 -3.05 -0.32 -3.24
C PHE A 114 -1.60 -0.22 -3.71
N ARG A 115 -1.00 -1.36 -3.96
CA ARG A 115 0.33 -1.44 -4.55
C ARG A 115 0.18 -1.55 -6.06
N MET A 116 0.63 -0.55 -6.80
CA MET A 116 0.58 -0.53 -8.26
C MET A 116 1.64 -1.46 -8.86
N ASP A 117 2.84 -1.43 -8.30
CA ASP A 117 3.92 -2.37 -8.61
C ASP A 117 4.79 -2.62 -7.36
N ALA A 118 5.91 -3.31 -7.51
CA ALA A 118 6.79 -3.62 -6.39
C ALA A 118 7.31 -2.38 -5.63
N ASN A 119 7.26 -1.21 -6.25
CA ASN A 119 7.90 0.00 -5.74
C ASN A 119 6.95 1.18 -5.55
N LEU A 120 5.67 1.05 -5.91
CA LEU A 120 4.75 2.19 -5.90
C LEU A 120 3.44 1.86 -5.19
N VAL A 121 3.19 2.58 -4.11
CA VAL A 121 1.92 2.59 -3.38
C VAL A 121 1.10 3.79 -3.83
N MET A 122 -0.15 3.55 -4.18
CA MET A 122 -1.12 4.57 -4.56
C MET A 122 -2.18 4.72 -3.48
N TYR A 123 -2.57 5.96 -3.20
CA TYR A 123 -3.77 6.28 -2.44
C TYR A 123 -4.95 6.41 -3.38
N VAL A 124 -6.11 5.94 -2.96
CA VAL A 124 -7.31 5.90 -3.78
C VAL A 124 -8.46 6.59 -3.06
N LYS A 125 -9.17 7.43 -3.77
CA LYS A 125 -10.42 8.04 -3.32
C LYS A 125 -11.50 7.79 -4.37
N ALA A 126 -12.65 7.28 -3.91
CA ALA A 126 -13.82 7.12 -4.76
C ALA A 126 -14.81 8.27 -4.49
N GLU A 127 -15.23 8.95 -5.53
CA GLU A 127 -16.24 10.00 -5.48
C GLU A 127 -17.25 9.80 -6.61
N ASN A 128 -18.47 9.36 -6.28
CA ASN A 128 -19.50 9.04 -7.29
C ASN A 128 -18.96 8.06 -8.35
N ASP A 129 -18.96 8.47 -9.62
CA ASP A 129 -18.47 7.69 -10.76
C ASP A 129 -16.99 7.97 -11.08
N THR A 130 -16.24 8.49 -10.13
CA THR A 130 -14.85 8.90 -10.31
C THR A 130 -13.95 8.19 -9.31
N ILE A 131 -12.80 7.72 -9.77
CA ILE A 131 -11.70 7.25 -8.94
C ILE A 131 -10.53 8.20 -9.09
N ILE A 132 -10.04 8.72 -7.98
CA ILE A 132 -8.89 9.60 -7.91
C ILE A 132 -7.73 8.82 -7.30
N MET A 133 -6.59 8.83 -7.95
CA MET A 133 -5.38 8.18 -7.49
C MET A 133 -4.25 9.18 -7.29
N ASP A 134 -3.61 9.08 -6.14
CA ASP A 134 -2.45 9.87 -5.78
C ASP A 134 -1.32 8.96 -5.33
N GLY A 135 -0.12 9.18 -5.77
CA GLY A 135 1.04 8.41 -5.30
C GLY A 135 2.36 8.96 -5.79
N GLY A 136 3.33 9.00 -4.89
CA GLY A 136 4.67 9.43 -5.20
C GLY A 136 4.76 10.80 -5.85
N ARG A 137 5.25 10.80 -7.08
CA ARG A 137 5.34 12.02 -7.92
C ARG A 137 4.11 12.26 -8.76
N VAL A 138 3.20 11.30 -8.81
CA VAL A 138 1.98 11.37 -9.61
C VAL A 138 0.84 11.80 -8.70
N LYS A 139 0.14 12.86 -9.07
CA LYS A 139 -0.98 13.40 -8.29
C LYS A 139 -2.19 13.57 -9.18
N HIS A 140 -3.35 13.24 -8.61
CA HIS A 140 -4.66 13.48 -9.20
C HIS A 140 -4.87 12.80 -10.56
N ILE A 141 -4.49 11.52 -10.67
CA ILE A 141 -4.93 10.72 -11.81
C ILE A 141 -6.41 10.43 -11.63
N ILE A 142 -7.23 10.93 -12.55
CA ILE A 142 -8.68 10.83 -12.46
C ILE A 142 -9.18 9.82 -13.48
N TYR A 143 -9.87 8.79 -12.98
CA TYR A 143 -10.57 7.80 -13.80
C TYR A 143 -12.07 8.01 -13.71
N GLN A 144 -12.74 8.08 -14.86
CA GLN A 144 -14.19 8.23 -14.97
C GLN A 144 -14.83 6.88 -15.30
N LYS A 145 -15.93 6.56 -14.64
CA LYS A 145 -16.69 5.34 -14.92
C LYS A 145 -17.29 5.39 -16.32
N GLN A 146 -17.18 4.28 -17.02
CA GLN A 146 -17.71 4.10 -18.37
C GLN A 146 -19.09 3.43 -18.36
#